data_0deced9fb64ab652c9c1fcbab50d1c73
#
_entry.id   0deced9fb64ab652c9c1fcbab50d1c73
#
_cell.length_a   1.000
_cell.length_b   1.000
_cell.length_c   1.000
_cell.angle_alpha   90.00
_cell.angle_beta   90.00
_cell.angle_gamma   90.00
#
_symmetry.space_group_name_H-M   'P 1'
#
loop_
_entity.id
_entity.type
_entity.pdbx_description
1 polymer ?
#
loop_
_entity_poly.entity_id
_entity_poly.type
_entity_poly.pdbx_seq_one_letter_code
_entity_poly.pdbx_strand_id
1 'polypeptide(L)'
;MTAKEKREMKAKLKNGEVDIVCGTHAILQEDVEIPRLSFIVCDEQHRFGVAQRNALAEKGQGTAMLVMSATPIPRTLSLIFYGDLDVTTITDKPKARQEIATSIIPESKYDDMLEYVRRETEGGKQAYFVCSKIEDDEEGSVMSVTELYEELKNRLPTVRFALLHGKMKEKEKAEIMSAFKNKQYDCLVSTTVIEVGVDVPNATIMIIYN
;
A
#
# COMPACT_ATOMS: atom_id res chain seq x y z
N MET A 1 -4.34 19.68 -3.43
CA MET A 1 -5.38 20.74 -3.63
C MET A 1 -5.24 21.82 -2.56
N THR A 2 -5.24 23.06 -2.95
CA THR A 2 -5.28 24.23 -2.06
C THR A 2 -6.66 24.38 -1.40
N ALA A 3 -6.77 25.19 -0.36
CA ALA A 3 -8.07 25.46 0.29
C ALA A 3 -9.08 26.10 -0.67
N LYS A 4 -8.60 26.94 -1.61
CA LYS A 4 -9.43 27.57 -2.65
C LYS A 4 -9.99 26.51 -3.62
N GLU A 5 -9.14 25.65 -4.16
CA GLU A 5 -9.54 24.57 -5.07
C GLU A 5 -10.54 23.59 -4.43
N LYS A 6 -10.34 23.25 -3.15
CA LYS A 6 -11.29 22.42 -2.41
C LYS A 6 -12.66 23.06 -2.30
N ARG A 7 -12.72 24.38 -2.02
CA ARG A 7 -13.98 25.12 -1.92
C ARG A 7 -14.70 25.21 -3.27
N GLU A 8 -13.96 25.46 -4.34
CA GLU A 8 -14.51 25.50 -5.70
C GLU A 8 -15.06 24.13 -6.12
N MET A 9 -14.34 23.03 -5.80
CA MET A 9 -14.80 21.69 -6.09
C MET A 9 -16.08 21.33 -5.32
N LYS A 10 -16.16 21.66 -4.02
CA LYS A 10 -17.37 21.47 -3.21
C LYS A 10 -18.57 22.20 -3.79
N ALA A 11 -18.38 23.45 -4.26
CA ALA A 11 -19.45 24.22 -4.91
C ALA A 11 -19.92 23.54 -6.21
N LYS A 12 -19.02 23.08 -7.07
CA LYS A 12 -19.36 22.36 -8.30
C LYS A 12 -20.11 21.06 -8.02
N LEU A 13 -19.70 20.29 -7.00
CA LEU A 13 -20.39 19.07 -6.57
C LEU A 13 -21.82 19.39 -6.13
N LYS A 14 -22.00 20.40 -5.29
CA LYS A 14 -23.31 20.84 -4.80
C LYS A 14 -24.24 21.31 -5.93
N ASN A 15 -23.69 21.98 -6.94
CA ASN A 15 -24.44 22.45 -8.11
C ASN A 15 -24.74 21.32 -9.13
N GLY A 16 -24.21 20.11 -8.93
CA GLY A 16 -24.38 19.01 -9.89
C GLY A 16 -23.63 19.18 -11.20
N GLU A 17 -22.56 19.97 -11.21
CA GLU A 17 -21.69 20.23 -12.38
C GLU A 17 -20.63 19.11 -12.58
N VAL A 18 -20.55 18.15 -11.66
CA VAL A 18 -19.56 17.08 -11.68
C VAL A 18 -20.27 15.73 -11.75
N ASP A 19 -19.96 14.92 -12.74
CA ASP A 19 -20.54 13.59 -12.93
C ASP A 19 -19.82 12.51 -12.13
N ILE A 20 -18.50 12.62 -12.00
CA ILE A 20 -17.66 11.65 -11.27
C ILE A 20 -16.68 12.42 -10.35
N VAL A 21 -16.64 12.03 -9.08
CA VAL A 21 -15.66 12.55 -8.13
C VAL A 21 -14.83 11.39 -7.56
N CYS A 22 -13.51 11.55 -7.59
CA CYS A 22 -12.58 10.64 -6.96
C CYS A 22 -11.85 11.34 -5.83
N GLY A 23 -11.71 10.69 -4.70
CA GLY A 23 -11.00 11.26 -3.56
C GLY A 23 -10.79 10.25 -2.45
N THR A 24 -10.11 10.70 -1.40
CA THR A 24 -9.93 9.95 -0.16
C THR A 24 -11.15 10.16 0.75
N HIS A 25 -11.05 9.70 2.01
CA HIS A 25 -12.07 9.93 3.04
C HIS A 25 -12.51 11.42 3.20
N ALA A 26 -11.75 12.36 2.63
CA ALA A 26 -12.11 13.78 2.64
C ALA A 26 -13.43 14.08 1.92
N ILE A 27 -13.86 13.26 0.96
CA ILE A 27 -15.16 13.41 0.29
C ILE A 27 -16.34 12.95 1.16
N LEU A 28 -16.06 12.26 2.27
CA LEU A 28 -17.08 11.79 3.22
C LEU A 28 -17.45 12.84 4.27
N GLN A 29 -16.72 13.96 4.32
CA GLN A 29 -17.02 15.04 5.28
C GLN A 29 -18.45 15.57 5.08
N GLU A 30 -19.07 16.00 6.17
CA GLU A 30 -20.46 16.49 6.19
C GLU A 30 -20.68 17.68 5.26
N ASP A 31 -19.68 18.54 5.12
CA ASP A 31 -19.71 19.75 4.28
C ASP A 31 -19.53 19.46 2.78
N VAL A 32 -19.42 18.21 2.37
CA VAL A 32 -19.40 17.77 0.97
C VAL A 32 -20.79 17.25 0.58
N GLU A 33 -21.55 18.07 -0.13
CA GLU A 33 -22.89 17.71 -0.61
C GLU A 33 -22.82 17.20 -2.05
N ILE A 34 -23.47 16.06 -2.32
CA ILE A 34 -23.56 15.44 -3.66
C ILE A 34 -25.02 15.06 -3.94
N PRO A 35 -25.86 16.03 -4.32
CA PRO A 35 -27.32 15.83 -4.40
C PRO A 35 -27.77 14.79 -5.41
N ARG A 36 -26.96 14.49 -6.44
CA ARG A 36 -27.27 13.50 -7.49
C ARG A 36 -26.44 12.23 -7.36
N LEU A 37 -26.02 11.88 -6.14
CA LEU A 37 -25.26 10.67 -5.90
C LEU A 37 -26.13 9.44 -6.22
N SER A 38 -25.70 8.64 -7.19
CA SER A 38 -26.42 7.42 -7.65
C SER A 38 -25.60 6.15 -7.52
N PHE A 39 -24.26 6.27 -7.41
CA PHE A 39 -23.39 5.13 -7.29
C PHE A 39 -22.12 5.48 -6.50
N ILE A 40 -21.71 4.59 -5.61
CA ILE A 40 -20.49 4.72 -4.81
C ILE A 40 -19.58 3.53 -5.09
N VAL A 41 -18.31 3.80 -5.36
CA VAL A 41 -17.25 2.78 -5.41
C VAL A 41 -16.27 3.05 -4.27
N CYS A 42 -16.10 2.06 -3.41
CA CYS A 42 -15.17 2.12 -2.28
C CYS A 42 -14.11 1.04 -2.43
N ASP A 43 -12.87 1.46 -2.62
CA ASP A 43 -11.72 0.56 -2.67
C ASP A 43 -11.02 0.50 -1.32
N GLU A 44 -10.48 -0.68 -0.98
CA GLU A 44 -9.73 -0.93 0.26
C GLU A 44 -10.45 -0.46 1.54
N GLN A 45 -11.72 -0.78 1.66
CA GLN A 45 -12.57 -0.34 2.77
C GLN A 45 -12.05 -0.75 4.16
N HIS A 46 -11.22 -1.77 4.28
CA HIS A 46 -10.61 -2.17 5.55
C HIS A 46 -9.75 -1.05 6.18
N ARG A 47 -9.32 -0.06 5.38
CA ARG A 47 -8.60 1.14 5.85
C ARG A 47 -9.51 2.19 6.48
N PHE A 48 -10.82 2.04 6.38
CA PHE A 48 -11.77 3.00 6.94
C PHE A 48 -12.06 2.66 8.40
N GLY A 49 -11.94 3.65 9.26
CA GLY A 49 -12.42 3.59 10.65
C GLY A 49 -13.94 3.53 10.73
N VAL A 50 -14.48 3.22 11.90
CA VAL A 50 -15.94 3.10 12.13
C VAL A 50 -16.70 4.35 11.72
N ALA A 51 -16.20 5.55 12.10
CA ALA A 51 -16.83 6.83 11.75
C ALA A 51 -16.90 7.06 10.23
N GLN A 52 -15.87 6.69 9.50
CA GLN A 52 -15.82 6.83 8.04
C GLN A 52 -16.78 5.86 7.34
N ARG A 53 -16.92 4.64 7.87
CA ARG A 53 -17.91 3.67 7.37
C ARG A 53 -19.35 4.15 7.58
N ASN A 54 -19.63 4.73 8.75
CA ASN A 54 -20.95 5.30 9.04
C ASN A 54 -21.26 6.48 8.09
N ALA A 55 -20.31 7.40 7.92
CA ALA A 55 -20.45 8.51 6.99
C ALA A 55 -20.66 8.05 5.53
N LEU A 56 -20.01 6.97 5.12
CA LEU A 56 -20.22 6.36 3.81
C LEU A 56 -21.63 5.77 3.69
N ALA A 57 -22.10 5.06 4.70
CA ALA A 57 -23.44 4.48 4.74
C ALA A 57 -24.52 5.57 4.72
N GLU A 58 -24.34 6.66 5.46
CA GLU A 58 -25.27 7.80 5.47
C GLU A 58 -25.34 8.50 4.10
N LYS A 59 -24.18 8.79 3.48
CA LYS A 59 -24.15 9.37 2.14
C LYS A 59 -24.70 8.41 1.07
N GLY A 60 -24.53 7.11 1.28
CA GLY A 60 -25.01 6.05 0.40
C GLY A 60 -26.46 5.66 0.59
N GLN A 61 -27.20 6.31 1.48
CA GLN A 61 -28.59 5.93 1.75
C GLN A 61 -29.46 6.03 0.49
N GLY A 62 -29.97 4.86 0.03
CA GLY A 62 -30.69 4.76 -1.23
C GLY A 62 -29.84 4.76 -2.50
N THR A 63 -28.50 4.65 -2.37
CA THR A 63 -27.53 4.67 -3.47
C THR A 63 -26.92 3.28 -3.64
N ALA A 64 -26.72 2.83 -4.86
CA ALA A 64 -26.01 1.58 -5.12
C ALA A 64 -24.53 1.72 -4.74
N MET A 65 -23.98 0.69 -4.07
CA MET A 65 -22.61 0.71 -3.55
C MET A 65 -21.83 -0.53 -4.00
N LEU A 66 -20.64 -0.32 -4.52
CA LEU A 66 -19.64 -1.35 -4.79
C LEU A 66 -18.47 -1.20 -3.81
N VAL A 67 -18.24 -2.22 -3.01
CA VAL A 67 -17.11 -2.28 -2.09
C VAL A 67 -16.09 -3.29 -2.64
N MET A 68 -14.84 -2.87 -2.73
CA MET A 68 -13.76 -3.71 -3.22
C MET A 68 -12.68 -3.89 -2.15
N SER A 69 -12.06 -5.05 -2.11
CA SER A 69 -10.90 -5.34 -1.26
C SER A 69 -10.02 -6.40 -1.93
N ALA A 70 -8.71 -6.22 -1.86
CA ALA A 70 -7.75 -7.23 -2.29
C ALA A 70 -7.54 -8.34 -1.25
N THR A 71 -7.94 -8.10 0.01
CA THR A 71 -7.88 -9.12 1.07
C THR A 71 -9.14 -9.94 1.08
N PRO A 72 -9.07 -11.29 1.04
CA PRO A 72 -10.26 -12.11 1.13
C PRO A 72 -10.93 -11.93 2.51
N ILE A 73 -12.14 -11.37 2.49
CA ILE A 73 -12.95 -11.25 3.70
C ILE A 73 -13.81 -12.54 3.78
N PRO A 74 -13.67 -13.34 4.86
CA PRO A 74 -14.52 -14.49 5.04
C PRO A 74 -16.01 -14.10 4.96
N ARG A 75 -16.83 -14.89 4.26
CA ARG A 75 -18.25 -14.60 4.04
C ARG A 75 -19.02 -14.32 5.34
N THR A 76 -18.66 -15.01 6.42
CA THR A 76 -19.22 -14.79 7.75
C THR A 76 -18.90 -13.40 8.30
N LEU A 77 -17.70 -12.87 8.08
CA LEU A 77 -17.34 -11.52 8.50
C LEU A 77 -18.00 -10.46 7.61
N SER A 78 -18.16 -10.71 6.31
CA SER A 78 -18.89 -9.78 5.45
C SER A 78 -20.36 -9.64 5.84
N LEU A 79 -21.02 -10.72 6.22
CA LEU A 79 -22.41 -10.70 6.74
C LEU A 79 -22.50 -9.91 8.06
N ILE A 80 -21.52 -10.05 8.96
CA ILE A 80 -21.53 -9.33 10.24
C ILE A 80 -21.31 -7.82 10.06
N PHE A 81 -20.45 -7.44 9.13
CA PHE A 81 -20.07 -6.03 8.94
C PHE A 81 -20.97 -5.27 7.95
N TYR A 82 -21.60 -5.96 7.00
CA TYR A 82 -22.29 -5.33 5.87
C TYR A 82 -23.73 -5.81 5.64
N GLY A 83 -24.23 -6.76 6.43
CA GLY A 83 -25.58 -7.28 6.25
C GLY A 83 -25.76 -8.02 4.93
N ASP A 84 -26.80 -7.68 4.19
CA ASP A 84 -27.19 -8.32 2.92
C ASP A 84 -26.43 -7.82 1.70
N LEU A 85 -25.08 -7.86 1.72
CA LEU A 85 -24.30 -7.59 0.52
C LEU A 85 -24.14 -8.85 -0.35
N ASP A 86 -24.38 -8.70 -1.63
CA ASP A 86 -23.99 -9.70 -2.61
C ASP A 86 -22.48 -9.73 -2.77
N VAL A 87 -21.87 -10.90 -2.58
CA VAL A 87 -20.42 -11.07 -2.65
C VAL A 87 -20.02 -11.75 -3.94
N THR A 88 -19.23 -11.06 -4.74
CA THR A 88 -18.60 -11.61 -5.94
C THR A 88 -17.10 -11.76 -5.73
N THR A 89 -16.56 -12.96 -5.95
CA THR A 89 -15.13 -13.23 -5.84
C THR A 89 -14.50 -13.38 -7.21
N ILE A 90 -13.50 -12.58 -7.52
CA ILE A 90 -12.70 -12.70 -8.73
C ILE A 90 -11.53 -13.61 -8.41
N THR A 91 -11.54 -14.84 -8.96
CA THR A 91 -10.50 -15.86 -8.73
C THR A 91 -9.43 -15.89 -9.82
N ASP A 92 -9.74 -15.32 -10.97
CA ASP A 92 -8.84 -15.33 -12.11
C ASP A 92 -7.63 -14.43 -11.88
N LYS A 93 -6.45 -14.96 -12.17
CA LYS A 93 -5.19 -14.21 -12.12
C LYS A 93 -4.82 -13.75 -13.53
N PRO A 94 -4.21 -12.57 -13.69
CA PRO A 94 -3.64 -12.15 -14.96
C PRO A 94 -2.68 -13.22 -15.52
N LYS A 95 -2.81 -13.56 -16.80
CA LYS A 95 -2.04 -14.65 -17.45
C LYS A 95 -0.51 -14.49 -17.35
N ALA A 96 -0.04 -13.26 -17.18
CA ALA A 96 1.40 -12.94 -17.05
C ALA A 96 1.94 -13.05 -15.61
N ARG A 97 1.09 -13.32 -14.61
CA ARG A 97 1.53 -13.39 -13.21
C ARG A 97 2.20 -14.73 -12.94
N GLN A 98 3.50 -14.67 -12.63
CA GLN A 98 4.27 -15.85 -12.21
C GLN A 98 3.87 -16.31 -10.81
N GLU A 99 4.06 -17.59 -10.53
CA GLU A 99 3.88 -18.11 -9.19
C GLU A 99 4.95 -17.56 -8.26
N ILE A 100 4.54 -17.21 -7.03
CA ILE A 100 5.44 -16.73 -5.99
C ILE A 100 5.84 -17.92 -5.11
N ALA A 101 7.12 -18.23 -5.10
CA ALA A 101 7.68 -19.20 -4.14
C ALA A 101 7.99 -18.48 -2.82
N THR A 102 7.42 -18.98 -1.73
CA THR A 102 7.66 -18.46 -0.38
C THR A 102 8.38 -19.51 0.45
N SER A 103 9.44 -19.10 1.15
CA SER A 103 10.19 -19.99 2.06
C SER A 103 10.64 -19.25 3.31
N ILE A 104 10.77 -19.98 4.40
CA ILE A 104 11.39 -19.49 5.63
C ILE A 104 12.89 -19.78 5.56
N ILE A 105 13.70 -18.74 5.74
CA ILE A 105 15.16 -18.82 5.69
C ILE A 105 15.67 -18.82 7.12
N PRO A 106 16.33 -19.90 7.59
CA PRO A 106 16.95 -19.91 8.90
C PRO A 106 18.17 -18.99 8.94
N GLU A 107 18.50 -18.47 10.10
CA GLU A 107 19.62 -17.54 10.31
C GLU A 107 20.95 -18.09 9.77
N SER A 108 21.18 -19.41 9.89
CA SER A 108 22.37 -20.08 9.34
C SER A 108 22.52 -19.97 7.81
N LYS A 109 21.47 -19.57 7.08
CA LYS A 109 21.46 -19.35 5.62
C LYS A 109 21.32 -17.87 5.24
N TYR A 110 21.53 -16.99 6.18
CA TYR A 110 21.43 -15.56 5.94
C TYR A 110 22.42 -15.07 4.87
N ASP A 111 23.67 -15.52 4.95
CA ASP A 111 24.70 -15.18 3.96
C ASP A 111 24.39 -15.74 2.57
N ASP A 112 23.87 -16.95 2.48
CA ASP A 112 23.43 -17.54 1.21
C ASP A 112 22.30 -16.72 0.58
N MET A 113 21.38 -16.22 1.41
CA MET A 113 20.29 -15.35 0.96
C MET A 113 20.80 -14.01 0.45
N LEU A 114 21.74 -13.37 1.14
CA LEU A 114 22.35 -12.12 0.69
C LEU A 114 23.11 -12.30 -0.62
N GLU A 115 23.85 -13.40 -0.77
CA GLU A 115 24.54 -13.73 -2.03
C GLU A 115 23.55 -13.99 -3.17
N TYR A 116 22.42 -14.65 -2.90
CA TYR A 116 21.34 -14.80 -3.87
C TYR A 116 20.81 -13.43 -4.31
N VAL A 117 20.51 -12.52 -3.38
CA VAL A 117 20.04 -11.16 -3.70
C VAL A 117 21.07 -10.43 -4.56
N ARG A 118 22.36 -10.46 -4.19
CA ARG A 118 23.45 -9.84 -4.94
C ARG A 118 23.44 -10.29 -6.41
N ARG A 119 23.42 -11.60 -6.62
CA ARG A 119 23.43 -12.19 -7.97
C ARG A 119 22.20 -11.80 -8.79
N GLU A 120 21.03 -11.80 -8.17
CA GLU A 120 19.79 -11.46 -8.86
C GLU A 120 19.74 -9.96 -9.23
N THR A 121 20.27 -9.08 -8.36
CA THR A 121 20.34 -7.65 -8.63
C THR A 121 21.40 -7.31 -9.70
N GLU A 122 22.52 -8.01 -9.74
CA GLU A 122 23.48 -7.94 -10.84
C GLU A 122 22.84 -8.38 -12.18
N GLY A 123 21.88 -9.31 -12.14
CA GLY A 123 21.06 -9.71 -13.28
C GLY A 123 19.97 -8.69 -13.69
N GLY A 124 19.90 -7.53 -13.02
CA GLY A 124 18.96 -6.44 -13.33
C GLY A 124 17.59 -6.57 -12.65
N LYS A 125 17.41 -7.54 -11.73
CA LYS A 125 16.23 -7.62 -10.86
C LYS A 125 16.34 -6.64 -9.70
N GLN A 126 15.23 -6.43 -9.00
CA GLN A 126 15.18 -5.58 -7.81
C GLN A 126 14.58 -6.35 -6.64
N ALA A 127 14.91 -5.94 -5.41
CA ALA A 127 14.45 -6.58 -4.20
C ALA A 127 13.88 -5.59 -3.19
N TYR A 128 12.89 -6.05 -2.41
CA TYR A 128 12.40 -5.39 -1.21
C TYR A 128 12.93 -6.09 0.04
N PHE A 129 13.36 -5.30 1.01
CA PHE A 129 13.62 -5.72 2.38
C PHE A 129 12.62 -4.99 3.28
N VAL A 130 11.72 -5.72 3.91
CA VAL A 130 10.62 -5.16 4.69
C VAL A 130 10.84 -5.46 6.17
N CYS A 131 10.90 -4.42 6.99
CA CYS A 131 10.98 -4.52 8.45
C CYS A 131 9.68 -4.05 9.11
N SER A 132 9.35 -4.61 10.26
CA SER A 132 8.17 -4.25 11.02
C SER A 132 8.27 -2.90 11.73
N LYS A 133 9.49 -2.43 12.09
CA LYS A 133 9.72 -1.20 12.88
C LYS A 133 10.78 -0.28 12.30
N ILE A 134 10.71 1.00 12.70
CA ILE A 134 11.62 2.06 12.32
C ILE A 134 12.76 2.21 13.35
N GLU A 135 12.47 1.99 14.62
CA GLU A 135 13.34 2.19 15.78
C GLU A 135 13.45 0.91 16.60
N ASP A 136 14.54 0.76 17.33
CA ASP A 136 14.73 -0.33 18.27
C ASP A 136 13.67 -0.31 19.36
N ASP A 137 13.23 -1.49 19.75
CA ASP A 137 12.52 -1.69 21.00
C ASP A 137 13.54 -1.77 22.15
N GLU A 138 13.20 -1.18 23.32
CA GLU A 138 13.99 -1.32 24.55
C GLU A 138 14.19 -2.80 24.97
N GLU A 139 13.38 -3.70 24.42
CA GLU A 139 13.49 -5.17 24.64
C GLU A 139 14.40 -5.89 23.61
N GLY A 140 15.02 -5.20 22.67
CA GLY A 140 16.15 -5.68 21.85
C GLY A 140 15.86 -6.79 20.85
N SER A 141 14.60 -7.09 20.52
CA SER A 141 14.27 -8.26 19.69
C SER A 141 13.93 -7.95 18.23
N VAL A 142 13.79 -6.67 17.84
CA VAL A 142 13.41 -6.28 16.47
C VAL A 142 14.44 -5.33 15.90
N MET A 143 15.07 -5.75 14.80
CA MET A 143 16.01 -4.92 14.05
C MET A 143 15.30 -3.69 13.45
N SER A 144 15.84 -2.50 13.65
CA SER A 144 15.30 -1.30 13.04
C SER A 144 15.57 -1.29 11.53
N VAL A 145 14.70 -0.65 10.77
CA VAL A 145 14.87 -0.52 9.31
C VAL A 145 16.17 0.24 8.95
N THR A 146 16.59 1.15 9.81
CA THR A 146 17.81 1.94 9.61
C THR A 146 19.05 1.09 9.85
N GLU A 147 19.07 0.28 10.90
CA GLU A 147 20.18 -0.65 11.20
C GLU A 147 20.32 -1.69 10.11
N LEU A 148 19.20 -2.30 9.67
CA LEU A 148 19.22 -3.23 8.55
C LEU A 148 19.77 -2.56 7.28
N TYR A 149 19.37 -1.32 6.99
CA TYR A 149 19.88 -0.59 5.83
C TYR A 149 21.40 -0.42 5.88
N GLU A 150 21.95 -0.02 7.04
CA GLU A 150 23.40 0.15 7.19
C GLU A 150 24.14 -1.20 7.16
N GLU A 151 23.59 -2.25 7.78
CA GLU A 151 24.14 -3.60 7.67
C GLU A 151 24.22 -4.07 6.23
N LEU A 152 23.12 -3.99 5.48
CA LEU A 152 23.07 -4.43 4.09
C LEU A 152 24.04 -3.67 3.18
N LYS A 153 24.18 -2.37 3.36
CA LYS A 153 25.18 -1.57 2.63
C LYS A 153 26.61 -2.02 2.89
N ASN A 154 26.91 -2.33 4.16
CA ASN A 154 28.25 -2.80 4.54
C ASN A 154 28.55 -4.19 3.99
N ARG A 155 27.56 -5.07 3.97
CA ARG A 155 27.70 -6.46 3.49
C ARG A 155 27.66 -6.59 1.97
N LEU A 156 26.90 -5.73 1.30
CA LEU A 156 26.71 -5.76 -0.16
C LEU A 156 27.08 -4.41 -0.80
N PRO A 157 28.35 -3.99 -0.78
CA PRO A 157 28.77 -2.65 -1.20
C PRO A 157 28.56 -2.39 -2.70
N THR A 158 28.36 -3.41 -3.50
CA THR A 158 28.09 -3.30 -4.95
C THR A 158 26.60 -3.08 -5.27
N VAL A 159 25.72 -3.30 -4.30
CA VAL A 159 24.27 -3.17 -4.44
C VAL A 159 23.84 -1.77 -3.99
N ARG A 160 23.01 -1.12 -4.79
CA ARG A 160 22.50 0.24 -4.50
C ARG A 160 21.23 0.14 -3.69
N PHE A 161 21.29 0.55 -2.43
CA PHE A 161 20.17 0.52 -1.51
C PHE A 161 19.50 1.89 -1.39
N ALA A 162 18.18 1.92 -1.25
CA ALA A 162 17.40 3.05 -0.78
C ALA A 162 16.70 2.70 0.53
N LEU A 163 16.52 3.68 1.41
CA LEU A 163 15.76 3.56 2.66
C LEU A 163 14.44 4.30 2.54
N LEU A 164 13.34 3.68 3.01
CA LEU A 164 12.01 4.28 3.00
C LEU A 164 11.26 3.92 4.29
N HIS A 165 10.78 4.93 5.03
CA HIS A 165 10.03 4.72 6.27
C HIS A 165 8.95 5.78 6.51
N GLY A 166 8.03 5.50 7.43
CA GLY A 166 6.84 6.30 7.70
C GLY A 166 7.09 7.75 8.11
N LYS A 167 8.21 8.04 8.80
CA LYS A 167 8.58 9.39 9.27
C LYS A 167 9.04 10.34 8.15
N MET A 168 9.36 9.82 6.96
CA MET A 168 9.76 10.64 5.81
C MET A 168 8.57 11.46 5.27
N LYS A 169 8.87 12.61 4.68
CA LYS A 169 7.87 13.45 4.00
C LYS A 169 7.35 12.76 2.74
N GLU A 170 6.09 12.94 2.42
CA GLU A 170 5.45 12.31 1.25
C GLU A 170 6.18 12.59 -0.07
N LYS A 171 6.69 13.80 -0.24
CA LYS A 171 7.49 14.18 -1.42
C LYS A 171 8.76 13.33 -1.53
N GLU A 172 9.49 13.17 -0.44
CA GLU A 172 10.71 12.37 -0.36
C GLU A 172 10.44 10.90 -0.65
N LYS A 173 9.37 10.35 -0.05
CA LYS A 173 8.91 8.97 -0.35
C LYS A 173 8.62 8.78 -1.84
N ALA A 174 7.91 9.73 -2.45
CA ALA A 174 7.57 9.68 -3.87
C ALA A 174 8.83 9.75 -4.77
N GLU A 175 9.80 10.57 -4.42
CA GLU A 175 11.08 10.68 -5.13
C GLU A 175 11.87 9.37 -5.05
N ILE A 176 12.00 8.76 -3.86
CA ILE A 176 12.67 7.48 -3.66
C ILE A 176 11.97 6.36 -4.44
N MET A 177 10.64 6.27 -4.37
CA MET A 177 9.88 5.27 -5.11
C MET A 177 10.01 5.43 -6.63
N SER A 178 10.01 6.67 -7.11
CA SER A 178 10.27 6.97 -8.53
C SER A 178 11.66 6.54 -8.96
N ALA A 179 12.68 6.84 -8.15
CA ALA A 179 14.05 6.44 -8.40
C ALA A 179 14.22 4.91 -8.39
N PHE A 180 13.58 4.21 -7.46
CA PHE A 180 13.58 2.75 -7.41
C PHE A 180 12.90 2.15 -8.65
N LYS A 181 11.73 2.63 -9.04
CA LYS A 181 11.04 2.20 -10.26
C LYS A 181 11.90 2.39 -11.52
N ASN A 182 12.68 3.48 -11.56
CA ASN A 182 13.59 3.80 -12.66
C ASN A 182 14.97 3.09 -12.54
N LYS A 183 15.10 2.07 -11.70
CA LYS A 183 16.31 1.26 -11.51
C LYS A 183 17.54 2.04 -11.07
N GLN A 184 17.37 3.18 -10.39
CA GLN A 184 18.49 3.90 -9.76
C GLN A 184 18.95 3.21 -8.48
N TYR A 185 18.09 2.40 -7.88
CA TYR A 185 18.37 1.53 -6.74
C TYR A 185 18.02 0.08 -7.09
N ASP A 186 18.80 -0.85 -6.58
CA ASP A 186 18.64 -2.28 -6.77
C ASP A 186 17.77 -2.89 -5.66
N CYS A 187 17.88 -2.34 -4.46
CA CYS A 187 17.11 -2.79 -3.30
C CYS A 187 16.44 -1.61 -2.59
N LEU A 188 15.23 -1.84 -2.09
CA LEU A 188 14.52 -0.90 -1.23
C LEU A 188 14.33 -1.51 0.14
N VAL A 189 14.95 -0.91 1.16
CA VAL A 189 14.79 -1.28 2.58
C VAL A 189 13.70 -0.41 3.16
N SER A 190 12.64 -1.02 3.71
CA SER A 190 11.53 -0.22 4.19
C SER A 190 10.78 -0.87 5.37
N THR A 191 9.96 -0.06 6.04
CA THR A 191 8.90 -0.53 6.91
C THR A 191 7.68 -0.94 6.08
N THR A 192 6.61 -1.41 6.72
CA THR A 192 5.32 -1.80 6.10
C THR A 192 4.64 -0.71 5.27
N VAL A 193 5.24 0.49 5.17
CA VAL A 193 4.72 1.64 4.41
C VAL A 193 4.62 1.39 2.89
N ILE A 194 5.22 0.30 2.37
CA ILE A 194 5.12 -0.08 0.93
C ILE A 194 3.70 -0.55 0.53
N GLU A 195 2.73 -0.48 1.41
CA GLU A 195 1.37 -0.92 1.12
C GLU A 195 0.70 -0.26 -0.10
N VAL A 196 1.27 0.78 -0.67
CA VAL A 196 0.59 1.59 -1.68
C VAL A 196 1.14 1.33 -3.07
N GLY A 197 0.51 0.39 -3.77
CA GLY A 197 0.19 0.35 -5.21
C GLY A 197 1.19 0.90 -6.24
N VAL A 198 2.49 0.93 -5.96
CA VAL A 198 3.48 1.23 -7.01
C VAL A 198 3.92 -0.10 -7.60
N ASP A 199 3.41 -0.41 -8.79
CA ASP A 199 3.86 -1.55 -9.55
C ASP A 199 5.31 -1.35 -9.99
N VAL A 200 6.21 -2.24 -9.51
CA VAL A 200 7.62 -2.31 -9.89
C VAL A 200 7.89 -3.70 -10.45
N PRO A 201 7.69 -3.93 -11.75
CA PRO A 201 7.75 -5.26 -12.35
C PRO A 201 9.09 -5.99 -12.17
N ASN A 202 10.20 -5.24 -12.01
CA ASN A 202 11.53 -5.81 -11.78
C ASN A 202 11.80 -6.20 -10.32
N ALA A 203 10.97 -5.77 -9.37
CA ALA A 203 11.09 -6.16 -7.96
C ALA A 203 10.46 -7.54 -7.76
N THR A 204 11.25 -8.56 -8.04
CA THR A 204 10.83 -9.97 -8.04
C THR A 204 11.15 -10.70 -6.73
N ILE A 205 11.85 -10.05 -5.81
CA ILE A 205 12.28 -10.62 -4.53
C ILE A 205 11.74 -9.76 -3.41
N MET A 206 11.16 -10.39 -2.40
CA MET A 206 10.75 -9.74 -1.15
C MET A 206 11.26 -10.53 0.04
N ILE A 207 12.04 -9.88 0.90
CA ILE A 207 12.56 -10.43 2.15
C ILE A 207 11.83 -9.70 3.29
N ILE A 208 11.20 -10.46 4.17
CA ILE A 208 10.46 -9.91 5.32
C ILE A 208 11.25 -10.27 6.57
N TYR A 209 11.65 -9.24 7.31
CA TYR A 209 12.27 -9.32 8.62
C TYR A 209 11.22 -9.13 9.70
N ASN A 210 11.24 -10.06 10.66
CA ASN A 210 10.29 -10.04 11.79
C ASN A 210 11.04 -10.23 13.09
#